data_8e08989d291fde29fb48bcad96ba9014
#
_entry.id   8e08989d291fde29fb48bcad96ba9014
#
_cell.length_a   1.000
_cell.length_b   1.000
_cell.length_c   1.000
_cell.angle_alpha   90.00
_cell.angle_beta   90.00
_cell.angle_gamma   90.00
#
_symmetry.space_group_name_H-M   'P 1'
#
loop_
_entity.id
_entity.type
_entity.pdbx_description
1 polymer ?
#
loop_
_entity_poly.entity_id
_entity_poly.type
_entity_poly.pdbx_seq_one_letter_code
_entity_poly.pdbx_strand_id
1 'polypeptide(L)'
;MDLTRALHDLFGFGDFRPGQREACEAAVAGRDVLVVMPTGSGKSLCYQLPGLLRDDLTVVVSPLVALMQDQVEALAARGLGDRVALVNAQQDGSTNADVMARARAGELRLLYVAPERFAAPGFLERMRKVRVGLFVVDEAHCVSQWGHDFRPDYFRLADAARALGAQALIASTATATARVALDVERRLGLSDPLRVATGFDRPNIAFAVARPGGHEKRPLIAEALRGPDALPAIVYAGTRAGAEELAGELSAALGEEALAYHAGLDRERRAVVQRRFLADDARVICATNAFGMGVDKANVRTVIHASVPASLEAYYQEAGRAGRDGGPARALLLAENRDKALHVHFIKREQIDEDLPGWLADRIAAAADGEGRYVLDARELVRGLGGDGDRLRSLLGHLTRAGVISPTPSAPDRVVGRLLGAFDRRAAALCRSSLDEGIKSRWRQYREIWAYVEQDSCRRAAILQHFGDHATPASRPGACCDSCDAGLVPAPPPPDPAAIENLDDAIISVARSARPSVGRTTCAEILHGGRSKKLLRNSYDGLPAYGGCSQMRRADILARVDELIDSGRLETTGGPYPVLRLPAHVAAA
;
A
#
# COMPACT_ATOMS: atom_id res chain seq x y z
N MET A 1 -15.71 -35.77 -10.72
CA MET A 1 -14.32 -35.65 -10.20
C MET A 1 -14.44 -35.36 -8.72
N ASP A 2 -13.73 -36.09 -7.87
CA ASP A 2 -13.73 -35.84 -6.43
C ASP A 2 -12.71 -34.71 -6.08
N LEU A 3 -13.23 -33.50 -5.88
CA LEU A 3 -12.39 -32.33 -5.57
C LEU A 3 -11.73 -32.43 -4.19
N THR A 4 -12.34 -33.12 -3.23
CA THR A 4 -11.75 -33.29 -1.90
C THR A 4 -10.51 -34.18 -1.96
N ARG A 5 -10.61 -35.28 -2.72
CA ARG A 5 -9.46 -36.14 -2.95
C ARG A 5 -8.34 -35.38 -3.70
N ALA A 6 -8.69 -34.64 -4.75
CA ALA A 6 -7.71 -33.85 -5.49
C ALA A 6 -7.05 -32.76 -4.62
N LEU A 7 -7.82 -32.12 -3.74
CA LEU A 7 -7.30 -31.16 -2.76
C LEU A 7 -6.27 -31.81 -1.84
N HIS A 8 -6.58 -32.99 -1.31
CA HIS A 8 -5.66 -33.74 -0.46
C HIS A 8 -4.40 -34.14 -1.23
N ASP A 9 -4.55 -34.75 -2.42
CA ASP A 9 -3.45 -35.31 -3.19
C ASP A 9 -2.47 -34.24 -3.71
N LEU A 10 -2.99 -33.05 -4.13
CA LEU A 10 -2.16 -31.99 -4.72
C LEU A 10 -1.67 -30.94 -3.71
N PHE A 11 -2.45 -30.69 -2.64
CA PHE A 11 -2.17 -29.61 -1.70
C PHE A 11 -1.96 -30.08 -0.25
N GLY A 12 -2.29 -31.34 0.06
CA GLY A 12 -2.18 -31.88 1.42
C GLY A 12 -3.22 -31.33 2.40
N PHE A 13 -4.30 -30.70 1.91
CA PHE A 13 -5.36 -30.17 2.76
C PHE A 13 -6.50 -31.18 2.94
N GLY A 14 -7.00 -31.31 4.16
CA GLY A 14 -8.07 -32.25 4.48
C GLY A 14 -9.44 -31.79 4.03
N ASP A 15 -9.70 -30.49 3.98
CA ASP A 15 -10.99 -29.93 3.58
C ASP A 15 -10.85 -28.51 3.01
N PHE A 16 -11.89 -28.06 2.31
CA PHE A 16 -12.01 -26.71 1.78
C PHE A 16 -12.38 -25.72 2.88
N ARG A 17 -11.81 -24.51 2.81
CA ARG A 17 -12.33 -23.38 3.56
C ARG A 17 -13.64 -22.88 2.94
N PRO A 18 -14.46 -22.12 3.70
CA PRO A 18 -15.73 -21.58 3.19
C PRO A 18 -15.57 -20.90 1.83
N GLY A 19 -16.46 -21.21 0.88
CA GLY A 19 -16.50 -20.66 -0.47
C GLY A 19 -15.49 -21.23 -1.46
N GLN A 20 -14.43 -21.92 -1.01
CA GLN A 20 -13.41 -22.46 -1.92
C GLN A 20 -13.96 -23.60 -2.79
N ARG A 21 -14.77 -24.49 -2.22
CA ARG A 21 -15.37 -25.62 -2.94
C ARG A 21 -16.24 -25.13 -4.09
N GLU A 22 -17.17 -24.23 -3.79
CA GLU A 22 -18.12 -23.67 -4.76
C GLU A 22 -17.39 -22.95 -5.91
N ALA A 23 -16.34 -22.18 -5.58
CA ALA A 23 -15.52 -21.52 -6.59
C ALA A 23 -14.80 -22.53 -7.49
N CYS A 24 -14.21 -23.59 -6.90
CA CYS A 24 -13.52 -24.64 -7.66
C CYS A 24 -14.49 -25.43 -8.55
N GLU A 25 -15.67 -25.81 -8.04
CA GLU A 25 -16.69 -26.53 -8.81
C GLU A 25 -17.17 -25.72 -10.02
N ALA A 26 -17.47 -24.45 -9.83
CA ALA A 26 -17.88 -23.55 -10.90
C ALA A 26 -16.77 -23.37 -11.96
N ALA A 27 -15.51 -23.19 -11.53
CA ALA A 27 -14.38 -23.06 -12.43
C ALA A 27 -14.11 -24.33 -13.25
N VAL A 28 -14.21 -25.52 -12.63
CA VAL A 28 -14.09 -26.81 -13.33
C VAL A 28 -15.23 -26.98 -14.33
N ALA A 29 -16.44 -26.55 -13.97
CA ALA A 29 -17.62 -26.60 -14.86
C ALA A 29 -17.57 -25.59 -16.02
N GLY A 30 -16.54 -24.70 -16.07
CA GLY A 30 -16.42 -23.68 -17.11
C GLY A 30 -17.35 -22.50 -16.93
N ARG A 31 -17.77 -22.20 -15.70
CA ARG A 31 -18.56 -21.03 -15.33
C ARG A 31 -17.66 -19.90 -14.85
N ASP A 32 -18.01 -18.66 -15.19
CA ASP A 32 -17.33 -17.47 -14.66
C ASP A 32 -17.51 -17.36 -13.15
N VAL A 33 -16.47 -16.89 -12.46
CA VAL A 33 -16.46 -16.77 -10.99
C VAL A 33 -15.89 -15.41 -10.57
N LEU A 34 -16.58 -14.73 -9.67
CA LEU A 34 -16.03 -13.61 -8.92
C LEU A 34 -15.76 -14.06 -7.48
N VAL A 35 -14.48 -14.12 -7.10
CA VAL A 35 -14.03 -14.50 -5.76
C VAL A 35 -13.66 -13.24 -4.98
N VAL A 36 -14.41 -12.95 -3.92
CA VAL A 36 -14.13 -11.87 -2.98
C VAL A 36 -13.90 -12.48 -1.60
N MET A 37 -12.64 -12.65 -1.25
CA MET A 37 -12.24 -13.31 0.00
C MET A 37 -11.11 -12.54 0.67
N PRO A 38 -11.08 -12.42 2.01
CA PRO A 38 -10.03 -11.69 2.71
C PRO A 38 -8.63 -12.24 2.43
N THR A 39 -7.62 -11.43 2.69
CA THR A 39 -6.22 -11.87 2.63
C THR A 39 -5.99 -13.02 3.61
N GLY A 40 -5.29 -14.07 3.18
CA GLY A 40 -5.03 -15.27 4.01
C GLY A 40 -6.15 -16.32 4.00
N SER A 41 -7.27 -16.09 3.31
CA SER A 41 -8.36 -17.08 3.16
C SER A 41 -8.05 -18.24 2.20
N GLY A 42 -6.94 -18.15 1.45
CA GLY A 42 -6.56 -19.17 0.46
C GLY A 42 -7.22 -18.98 -0.91
N LYS A 43 -7.44 -17.74 -1.35
CA LYS A 43 -7.99 -17.40 -2.68
C LYS A 43 -7.30 -18.11 -3.84
N SER A 44 -5.97 -18.25 -3.78
CA SER A 44 -5.19 -18.88 -4.86
C SER A 44 -5.64 -20.31 -5.16
N LEU A 45 -6.12 -21.04 -4.16
CA LEU A 45 -6.64 -22.40 -4.32
C LEU A 45 -7.86 -22.43 -5.26
N CYS A 46 -8.69 -21.38 -5.25
CA CYS A 46 -9.91 -21.30 -6.06
C CYS A 46 -9.64 -21.34 -7.58
N TYR A 47 -8.40 -21.06 -8.00
CA TYR A 47 -7.99 -21.15 -9.40
C TYR A 47 -6.85 -22.14 -9.64
N GLN A 48 -5.99 -22.38 -8.64
CA GLN A 48 -4.88 -23.34 -8.78
C GLN A 48 -5.38 -24.77 -8.87
N LEU A 49 -6.30 -25.19 -7.98
CA LEU A 49 -6.85 -26.54 -8.01
C LEU A 49 -7.62 -26.81 -9.30
N PRO A 50 -8.59 -25.99 -9.73
CA PRO A 50 -9.25 -26.17 -11.02
C PRO A 50 -8.26 -26.19 -12.19
N GLY A 51 -7.29 -25.28 -12.20
CA GLY A 51 -6.29 -25.21 -13.26
C GLY A 51 -5.40 -26.44 -13.37
N LEU A 52 -5.06 -27.09 -12.26
CA LEU A 52 -4.28 -28.34 -12.25
C LEU A 52 -5.10 -29.58 -12.66
N LEU A 53 -6.42 -29.51 -12.53
CA LEU A 53 -7.34 -30.59 -12.85
C LEU A 53 -7.83 -30.59 -14.31
N ARG A 54 -7.71 -29.43 -14.97
CA ARG A 54 -8.12 -29.28 -16.39
C ARG A 54 -7.03 -29.79 -17.31
N ASP A 55 -7.44 -30.22 -18.51
CA ASP A 55 -6.51 -30.66 -19.57
C ASP A 55 -5.99 -29.53 -20.45
N ASP A 56 -6.60 -28.34 -20.33
CA ASP A 56 -6.20 -27.11 -21.01
C ASP A 56 -5.37 -26.18 -20.08
N LEU A 57 -4.79 -25.16 -20.68
CA LEU A 57 -3.97 -24.19 -19.92
C LEU A 57 -4.86 -23.22 -19.15
N THR A 58 -4.54 -23.01 -17.88
CA THR A 58 -5.03 -21.89 -17.07
C THR A 58 -4.01 -20.76 -17.11
N VAL A 59 -4.41 -19.60 -17.59
CA VAL A 59 -3.61 -18.37 -17.57
C VAL A 59 -3.98 -17.58 -16.33
N VAL A 60 -3.01 -17.27 -15.47
CA VAL A 60 -3.21 -16.48 -14.25
C VAL A 60 -2.50 -15.13 -14.41
N VAL A 61 -3.27 -14.06 -14.49
CA VAL A 61 -2.72 -12.69 -14.56
C VAL A 61 -2.61 -12.12 -13.16
N SER A 62 -1.40 -11.75 -12.76
CA SER A 62 -1.12 -11.13 -11.45
C SER A 62 -0.26 -9.89 -11.61
N PRO A 63 -0.49 -8.83 -10.79
CA PRO A 63 0.16 -7.53 -10.98
C PRO A 63 1.62 -7.48 -10.52
N LEU A 64 2.09 -8.51 -9.83
CA LEU A 64 3.41 -8.52 -9.20
C LEU A 64 4.22 -9.75 -9.56
N VAL A 65 5.38 -9.50 -10.14
CA VAL A 65 6.34 -10.56 -10.52
C VAL A 65 6.78 -11.37 -9.31
N ALA A 66 7.06 -10.74 -8.17
CA ALA A 66 7.46 -11.41 -6.95
C ALA A 66 6.37 -12.39 -6.45
N LEU A 67 5.10 -11.96 -6.44
CA LEU A 67 3.98 -12.83 -6.06
C LEU A 67 3.85 -14.04 -7.00
N MET A 68 4.02 -13.82 -8.32
CA MET A 68 4.00 -14.91 -9.28
C MET A 68 5.13 -15.91 -9.04
N GLN A 69 6.33 -15.43 -8.72
CA GLN A 69 7.49 -16.27 -8.38
C GLN A 69 7.20 -17.12 -7.13
N ASP A 70 6.75 -16.49 -6.05
CA ASP A 70 6.40 -17.18 -4.81
C ASP A 70 5.33 -18.27 -5.04
N GLN A 71 4.30 -17.99 -5.88
CA GLN A 71 3.28 -18.97 -6.21
C GLN A 71 3.83 -20.16 -7.02
N VAL A 72 4.70 -19.89 -7.99
CA VAL A 72 5.34 -20.95 -8.79
C VAL A 72 6.28 -21.79 -7.93
N GLU A 73 7.10 -21.17 -7.07
CA GLU A 73 8.01 -21.85 -6.15
C GLU A 73 7.25 -22.71 -5.13
N ALA A 74 6.14 -22.20 -4.58
CA ALA A 74 5.30 -22.94 -3.65
C ALA A 74 4.67 -24.18 -4.29
N LEU A 75 4.25 -24.10 -5.57
CA LEU A 75 3.73 -25.24 -6.32
C LEU A 75 4.86 -26.20 -6.71
N ALA A 76 6.04 -25.70 -7.07
CA ALA A 76 7.21 -26.52 -7.37
C ALA A 76 7.68 -27.33 -6.16
N ALA A 77 7.68 -26.73 -4.96
CA ALA A 77 7.99 -27.41 -3.71
C ALA A 77 7.02 -28.56 -3.37
N ARG A 78 5.82 -28.57 -3.99
CA ARG A 78 4.82 -29.64 -3.90
C ARG A 78 4.96 -30.72 -5.01
N GLY A 79 6.04 -30.65 -5.80
CA GLY A 79 6.26 -31.59 -6.91
C GLY A 79 5.47 -31.24 -8.21
N LEU A 80 4.95 -30.01 -8.30
CA LEU A 80 4.15 -29.55 -9.46
C LEU A 80 4.95 -28.65 -10.41
N GLY A 81 6.28 -28.52 -10.23
CA GLY A 81 7.14 -27.61 -10.98
C GLY A 81 7.09 -27.81 -12.50
N ASP A 82 6.94 -29.05 -12.97
CA ASP A 82 6.84 -29.35 -14.39
C ASP A 82 5.51 -28.90 -15.03
N ARG A 83 4.50 -28.58 -14.22
CA ARG A 83 3.15 -28.22 -14.68
C ARG A 83 2.85 -26.73 -14.58
N VAL A 84 3.76 -25.96 -13.97
CA VAL A 84 3.58 -24.54 -13.71
C VAL A 84 4.77 -23.74 -14.24
N ALA A 85 4.51 -22.52 -14.71
CA ALA A 85 5.55 -21.60 -15.16
C ALA A 85 5.08 -20.15 -15.04
N LEU A 86 6.00 -19.22 -15.23
CA LEU A 86 5.67 -17.79 -15.31
C LEU A 86 6.36 -17.12 -16.51
N VAL A 87 5.72 -16.07 -17.04
CA VAL A 87 6.26 -15.21 -18.10
C VAL A 87 6.15 -13.75 -17.68
N ASN A 88 7.29 -13.06 -17.63
CA ASN A 88 7.34 -11.64 -17.31
C ASN A 88 8.41 -10.91 -18.14
N ALA A 89 8.49 -9.58 -17.99
CA ALA A 89 9.45 -8.76 -18.73
C ALA A 89 10.88 -8.78 -18.13
N GLN A 90 11.06 -9.35 -16.92
CA GLN A 90 12.35 -9.42 -16.23
C GLN A 90 13.13 -10.69 -16.55
N GLN A 91 12.48 -11.71 -17.10
CA GLN A 91 13.11 -12.93 -17.59
C GLN A 91 13.75 -12.67 -18.96
N ASP A 92 14.83 -13.38 -19.25
CA ASP A 92 15.44 -13.34 -20.57
C ASP A 92 14.52 -13.91 -21.66
N GLY A 93 14.85 -13.58 -22.92
CA GLY A 93 14.03 -13.97 -24.07
C GLY A 93 14.01 -15.47 -24.30
N SER A 94 15.10 -16.19 -24.00
CA SER A 94 15.20 -17.64 -24.17
C SER A 94 14.31 -18.38 -23.17
N THR A 95 14.37 -18.01 -21.89
CA THR A 95 13.50 -18.56 -20.85
C THR A 95 12.02 -18.38 -21.18
N ASN A 96 11.61 -17.17 -21.61
CA ASN A 96 10.24 -16.93 -22.04
C ASN A 96 9.86 -17.74 -23.27
N ALA A 97 10.78 -17.98 -24.21
CA ALA A 97 10.53 -18.80 -25.41
C ALA A 97 10.32 -20.28 -25.05
N ASP A 98 11.12 -20.83 -24.14
CA ASP A 98 11.01 -22.20 -23.64
C ASP A 98 9.70 -22.43 -22.91
N VAL A 99 9.28 -21.50 -22.03
CA VAL A 99 7.97 -21.56 -21.37
C VAL A 99 6.84 -21.58 -22.39
N MET A 100 6.93 -20.76 -23.44
CA MET A 100 5.92 -20.73 -24.50
C MET A 100 5.92 -22.01 -25.38
N ALA A 101 7.07 -22.68 -25.54
CA ALA A 101 7.16 -23.98 -26.22
C ALA A 101 6.45 -25.08 -25.39
N ARG A 102 6.72 -25.14 -24.10
CA ARG A 102 6.09 -26.04 -23.13
C ARG A 102 4.57 -25.83 -23.05
N ALA A 103 4.13 -24.57 -23.03
CA ALA A 103 2.70 -24.24 -23.06
C ALA A 103 2.01 -24.77 -24.32
N ARG A 104 2.67 -24.64 -25.49
CA ARG A 104 2.16 -25.19 -26.78
C ARG A 104 2.15 -26.70 -26.83
N ALA A 105 3.13 -27.35 -26.21
CA ALA A 105 3.20 -28.81 -26.11
C ALA A 105 2.13 -29.40 -25.16
N GLY A 106 1.39 -28.53 -24.41
CA GLY A 106 0.38 -28.97 -23.42
C GLY A 106 0.98 -29.52 -22.14
N GLU A 107 2.26 -29.25 -21.86
CA GLU A 107 2.96 -29.67 -20.65
C GLU A 107 2.54 -28.84 -19.42
N LEU A 108 2.20 -27.58 -19.64
CA LEU A 108 1.80 -26.68 -18.57
C LEU A 108 0.29 -26.75 -18.30
N ARG A 109 -0.05 -26.63 -17.02
CA ARG A 109 -1.44 -26.47 -16.53
C ARG A 109 -1.71 -25.07 -16.03
N LEU A 110 -0.71 -24.42 -15.42
CA LEU A 110 -0.79 -23.05 -14.93
C LEU A 110 0.34 -22.20 -15.52
N LEU A 111 -0.03 -21.08 -16.12
CA LEU A 111 0.92 -20.09 -16.62
C LEU A 111 0.61 -18.74 -15.97
N TYR A 112 1.51 -18.28 -15.11
CA TYR A 112 1.44 -16.94 -14.52
C TYR A 112 1.99 -15.92 -15.52
N VAL A 113 1.25 -14.84 -15.74
CA VAL A 113 1.58 -13.82 -16.75
C VAL A 113 1.42 -12.43 -16.14
N ALA A 114 2.44 -11.60 -16.29
CA ALA A 114 2.33 -10.19 -15.92
C ALA A 114 1.40 -9.45 -16.91
N PRO A 115 0.50 -8.57 -16.44
CA PRO A 115 -0.55 -7.96 -17.26
C PRO A 115 -0.02 -7.19 -18.47
N GLU A 116 1.13 -6.54 -18.33
CA GLU A 116 1.80 -5.81 -19.41
C GLU A 116 2.22 -6.71 -20.58
N ARG A 117 2.38 -8.02 -20.36
CA ARG A 117 2.75 -8.96 -21.44
C ARG A 117 1.69 -9.03 -22.55
N PHE A 118 0.42 -8.81 -22.22
CA PHE A 118 -0.66 -8.80 -23.21
C PHE A 118 -0.61 -7.60 -24.16
N ALA A 119 0.18 -6.56 -23.81
CA ALA A 119 0.48 -5.46 -24.70
C ALA A 119 1.76 -5.70 -25.53
N ALA A 120 2.58 -6.71 -25.19
CA ALA A 120 3.81 -6.99 -25.92
C ALA A 120 3.53 -7.51 -27.34
N PRO A 121 4.21 -6.96 -28.38
CA PRO A 121 4.03 -7.40 -29.74
C PRO A 121 4.21 -8.92 -29.90
N GLY A 122 3.26 -9.57 -30.59
CA GLY A 122 3.30 -10.99 -30.90
C GLY A 122 3.09 -11.93 -29.69
N PHE A 123 2.93 -11.44 -28.47
CA PHE A 123 2.65 -12.31 -27.31
C PHE A 123 1.27 -12.96 -27.43
N LEU A 124 0.24 -12.16 -27.66
CA LEU A 124 -1.13 -12.64 -27.82
C LEU A 124 -1.26 -13.60 -29.00
N GLU A 125 -0.57 -13.34 -30.12
CA GLU A 125 -0.54 -14.22 -31.29
C GLU A 125 0.09 -15.58 -30.98
N ARG A 126 1.17 -15.59 -30.18
CA ARG A 126 1.78 -16.84 -29.71
C ARG A 126 0.86 -17.59 -28.77
N MET A 127 0.16 -16.89 -27.88
CA MET A 127 -0.78 -17.49 -26.94
C MET A 127 -2.03 -18.04 -27.62
N ARG A 128 -2.49 -17.49 -28.76
CA ARG A 128 -3.62 -18.03 -29.55
C ARG A 128 -3.35 -19.44 -30.10
N LYS A 129 -2.09 -19.87 -30.14
CA LYS A 129 -1.70 -21.23 -30.54
C LYS A 129 -1.73 -22.22 -29.37
N VAL A 130 -2.10 -21.78 -28.19
CA VAL A 130 -2.24 -22.60 -26.98
C VAL A 130 -3.73 -22.70 -26.64
N ARG A 131 -4.18 -23.88 -26.26
CA ARG A 131 -5.56 -24.06 -25.80
C ARG A 131 -5.71 -23.56 -24.38
N VAL A 132 -6.28 -22.35 -24.23
CA VAL A 132 -6.57 -21.74 -22.95
C VAL A 132 -8.01 -22.01 -22.55
N GLY A 133 -8.21 -22.70 -21.43
CA GLY A 133 -9.55 -23.03 -20.95
C GLY A 133 -10.01 -22.11 -19.82
N LEU A 134 -9.11 -21.68 -18.97
CA LEU A 134 -9.42 -20.81 -17.85
C LEU A 134 -8.52 -19.57 -17.86
N PHE A 135 -9.13 -18.39 -17.72
CA PHE A 135 -8.42 -17.13 -17.62
C PHE A 135 -8.69 -16.50 -16.25
N VAL A 136 -7.64 -16.31 -15.46
CA VAL A 136 -7.73 -15.81 -14.10
C VAL A 136 -7.15 -14.41 -14.01
N VAL A 137 -7.89 -13.49 -13.43
CA VAL A 137 -7.43 -12.14 -13.10
C VAL A 137 -7.31 -12.04 -11.59
N ASP A 138 -6.10 -12.18 -11.09
CA ASP A 138 -5.81 -12.00 -9.68
C ASP A 138 -5.65 -10.51 -9.36
N GLU A 139 -5.95 -10.12 -8.10
CA GLU A 139 -6.09 -8.72 -7.69
C GLU A 139 -6.99 -7.91 -8.66
N ALA A 140 -8.14 -8.50 -8.99
CA ALA A 140 -9.07 -7.97 -9.99
C ALA A 140 -9.59 -6.55 -9.69
N HIS A 141 -9.48 -6.08 -8.44
CA HIS A 141 -9.78 -4.68 -8.10
C HIS A 141 -8.93 -3.68 -8.89
N CYS A 142 -7.76 -4.10 -9.40
CA CYS A 142 -6.90 -3.27 -10.25
C CYS A 142 -7.56 -2.85 -11.58
N VAL A 143 -8.59 -3.54 -12.05
CA VAL A 143 -9.34 -3.12 -13.25
C VAL A 143 -10.29 -1.96 -12.97
N SER A 144 -10.64 -1.74 -11.69
CA SER A 144 -11.60 -0.73 -11.29
C SER A 144 -10.92 0.57 -10.86
N GLN A 145 -11.39 1.69 -11.38
CA GLN A 145 -10.97 3.02 -10.89
C GLN A 145 -11.44 3.33 -9.46
N TRP A 146 -12.42 2.57 -8.99
CA TRP A 146 -12.93 2.66 -7.64
C TRP A 146 -12.10 1.80 -6.67
N GLY A 147 -11.20 0.95 -7.21
CA GLY A 147 -10.22 0.20 -6.44
C GLY A 147 -9.10 1.09 -5.91
N HIS A 148 -8.41 0.62 -4.90
CA HIS A 148 -7.32 1.36 -4.26
C HIS A 148 -5.98 1.29 -5.04
N ASP A 149 -5.80 0.32 -5.93
CA ASP A 149 -4.60 0.11 -6.78
C ASP A 149 -5.00 -0.06 -8.26
N PHE A 150 -5.47 1.02 -8.85
CA PHE A 150 -5.88 1.04 -10.25
C PHE A 150 -4.68 0.87 -11.20
N ARG A 151 -4.79 -0.05 -12.19
CA ARG A 151 -3.72 -0.33 -13.18
C ARG A 151 -4.26 -0.36 -14.60
N PRO A 152 -3.80 0.55 -15.48
CA PRO A 152 -4.26 0.62 -16.88
C PRO A 152 -4.07 -0.68 -17.68
N ASP A 153 -3.03 -1.45 -17.38
CA ASP A 153 -2.73 -2.71 -18.08
C ASP A 153 -3.85 -3.77 -17.92
N TYR A 154 -4.65 -3.66 -16.86
CA TYR A 154 -5.79 -4.56 -16.61
C TYR A 154 -6.96 -4.35 -17.57
N PHE A 155 -7.09 -3.19 -18.22
CA PHE A 155 -8.19 -2.93 -19.15
C PHE A 155 -8.23 -3.85 -20.36
N ARG A 156 -7.10 -4.43 -20.72
CA ARG A 156 -6.99 -5.30 -21.90
C ARG A 156 -7.29 -6.75 -21.61
N LEU A 157 -7.42 -7.12 -20.34
CA LEU A 157 -7.51 -8.51 -19.94
C LEU A 157 -8.80 -9.17 -20.42
N ALA A 158 -9.91 -8.42 -20.46
CA ALA A 158 -11.17 -8.91 -21.05
C ALA A 158 -11.02 -9.23 -22.55
N ASP A 159 -10.36 -8.34 -23.29
CA ASP A 159 -10.10 -8.54 -24.73
C ASP A 159 -9.11 -9.68 -24.97
N ALA A 160 -8.09 -9.79 -24.10
CA ALA A 160 -7.12 -10.87 -24.15
C ALA A 160 -7.80 -12.23 -23.89
N ALA A 161 -8.64 -12.36 -22.86
CA ALA A 161 -9.37 -13.58 -22.54
C ALA A 161 -10.26 -14.04 -23.71
N ARG A 162 -11.02 -13.08 -24.30
CA ARG A 162 -11.84 -13.34 -25.49
C ARG A 162 -11.00 -13.76 -26.70
N ALA A 163 -9.90 -13.07 -26.97
CA ALA A 163 -9.00 -13.37 -28.09
C ALA A 163 -8.31 -14.72 -27.97
N LEU A 164 -8.14 -15.24 -26.75
CA LEU A 164 -7.59 -16.55 -26.43
C LEU A 164 -8.66 -17.66 -26.44
N GLY A 165 -9.95 -17.30 -26.54
CA GLY A 165 -11.05 -18.25 -26.51
C GLY A 165 -11.21 -18.95 -25.16
N ALA A 166 -10.86 -18.27 -24.05
CA ALA A 166 -11.03 -18.82 -22.71
C ALA A 166 -12.50 -19.20 -22.47
N GLN A 167 -12.73 -20.41 -21.94
CA GLN A 167 -14.08 -20.93 -21.68
C GLN A 167 -14.71 -20.29 -20.44
N ALA A 168 -13.89 -19.96 -19.45
CA ALA A 168 -14.32 -19.31 -18.23
C ALA A 168 -13.29 -18.29 -17.76
N LEU A 169 -13.77 -17.31 -17.01
CA LEU A 169 -12.97 -16.27 -16.39
C LEU A 169 -13.18 -16.26 -14.88
N ILE A 170 -12.08 -16.23 -14.12
CA ILE A 170 -12.11 -16.02 -12.68
C ILE A 170 -11.54 -14.64 -12.38
N ALA A 171 -12.31 -13.79 -11.70
CA ALA A 171 -11.83 -12.56 -11.07
C ALA A 171 -11.64 -12.83 -9.57
N SER A 172 -10.44 -12.61 -9.04
CA SER A 172 -10.08 -12.86 -7.65
C SER A 172 -9.56 -11.57 -6.98
N THR A 173 -10.10 -11.21 -5.82
CA THR A 173 -9.64 -10.05 -5.05
C THR A 173 -9.89 -10.21 -3.55
N ALA A 174 -9.09 -9.49 -2.74
CA ALA A 174 -9.28 -9.44 -1.29
C ALA A 174 -10.12 -8.25 -0.83
N THR A 175 -10.24 -7.20 -1.62
CA THR A 175 -10.69 -5.88 -1.20
C THR A 175 -11.63 -5.28 -2.24
N ALA A 176 -12.82 -5.85 -2.40
CA ALA A 176 -13.83 -5.29 -3.28
C ALA A 176 -15.08 -4.91 -2.51
N THR A 177 -15.42 -3.62 -2.48
CA THR A 177 -16.76 -3.17 -2.11
C THR A 177 -17.76 -3.63 -3.17
N ALA A 178 -19.06 -3.63 -2.87
CA ALA A 178 -20.10 -4.00 -3.83
C ALA A 178 -19.99 -3.23 -5.16
N ARG A 179 -19.62 -1.95 -5.09
CA ARG A 179 -19.40 -1.11 -6.27
C ARG A 179 -18.19 -1.56 -7.09
N VAL A 180 -17.08 -1.89 -6.44
CA VAL A 180 -15.88 -2.40 -7.09
C VAL A 180 -16.17 -3.75 -7.74
N ALA A 181 -16.87 -4.64 -7.06
CA ALA A 181 -17.27 -5.95 -7.57
C ALA A 181 -18.08 -5.84 -8.88
N LEU A 182 -19.10 -4.99 -8.90
CA LEU A 182 -19.90 -4.73 -10.11
C LEU A 182 -19.08 -4.11 -11.26
N ASP A 183 -18.13 -3.23 -10.95
CA ASP A 183 -17.26 -2.65 -11.97
C ASP A 183 -16.28 -3.69 -12.54
N VAL A 184 -15.74 -4.56 -11.69
CA VAL A 184 -14.89 -5.71 -12.09
C VAL A 184 -15.65 -6.63 -13.05
N GLU A 185 -16.86 -7.05 -12.70
CA GLU A 185 -17.71 -7.90 -13.57
C GLU A 185 -17.93 -7.26 -14.95
N ARG A 186 -18.32 -5.99 -14.96
CA ARG A 186 -18.58 -5.26 -16.20
C ARG A 186 -17.34 -5.13 -17.07
N ARG A 187 -16.21 -4.77 -16.47
CA ARG A 187 -14.97 -4.49 -17.21
C ARG A 187 -14.28 -5.74 -17.71
N LEU A 188 -14.35 -6.82 -16.95
CA LEU A 188 -13.83 -8.11 -17.39
C LEU A 188 -14.82 -8.88 -18.28
N GLY A 189 -16.08 -8.42 -18.36
CA GLY A 189 -17.11 -9.03 -19.19
C GLY A 189 -17.54 -10.39 -18.68
N LEU A 190 -17.60 -10.57 -17.35
CA LEU A 190 -18.09 -11.81 -16.73
C LEU A 190 -19.56 -12.04 -17.10
N SER A 191 -19.88 -13.25 -17.51
CA SER A 191 -21.23 -13.65 -17.90
C SER A 191 -21.87 -14.50 -16.80
N ASP A 192 -22.90 -13.98 -16.14
CA ASP A 192 -23.61 -14.64 -15.02
C ASP A 192 -22.66 -15.34 -14.02
N PRO A 193 -21.70 -14.60 -13.44
CA PRO A 193 -20.68 -15.23 -12.63
C PRO A 193 -21.24 -15.77 -11.32
N LEU A 194 -20.70 -16.91 -10.87
CA LEU A 194 -20.86 -17.29 -9.47
C LEU A 194 -20.11 -16.28 -8.61
N ARG A 195 -20.83 -15.59 -7.73
CA ARG A 195 -20.22 -14.68 -6.74
C ARG A 195 -19.95 -15.46 -5.46
N VAL A 196 -18.68 -15.56 -5.09
CA VAL A 196 -18.25 -16.18 -3.84
C VAL A 196 -17.67 -15.10 -2.95
N ALA A 197 -18.40 -14.75 -1.90
CA ALA A 197 -17.96 -13.82 -0.87
C ALA A 197 -18.03 -14.52 0.49
N THR A 198 -16.91 -14.60 1.21
CA THR A 198 -16.84 -15.35 2.48
C THR A 198 -16.88 -14.43 3.70
N GLY A 199 -17.23 -13.15 3.49
CA GLY A 199 -17.20 -12.12 4.51
C GLY A 199 -15.81 -11.49 4.67
N PHE A 200 -15.79 -10.42 5.43
CA PHE A 200 -14.58 -9.62 5.69
C PHE A 200 -14.13 -9.67 7.14
N ASP A 201 -14.79 -10.47 7.99
CA ASP A 201 -14.41 -10.56 9.40
C ASP A 201 -13.10 -11.34 9.56
N ARG A 202 -12.24 -10.78 10.40
CA ARG A 202 -10.98 -11.39 10.85
C ARG A 202 -11.01 -11.47 12.38
N PRO A 203 -11.72 -12.47 12.93
CA PRO A 203 -12.00 -12.54 14.38
C PRO A 203 -10.74 -12.68 15.25
N ASN A 204 -9.62 -13.06 14.66
CA ASN A 204 -8.33 -13.19 15.34
C ASN A 204 -7.49 -11.91 15.34
N ILE A 205 -7.92 -10.83 14.65
CA ILE A 205 -7.20 -9.55 14.64
C ILE A 205 -7.94 -8.55 15.54
N ALA A 206 -7.24 -7.98 16.52
CA ALA A 206 -7.72 -6.83 17.27
C ALA A 206 -7.37 -5.53 16.53
N PHE A 207 -8.37 -4.71 16.21
CA PHE A 207 -8.18 -3.44 15.50
C PHE A 207 -8.16 -2.29 16.49
N ALA A 208 -7.09 -1.53 16.53
CA ALA A 208 -6.97 -0.38 17.41
C ALA A 208 -6.58 0.88 16.66
N VAL A 209 -7.15 2.02 17.05
CA VAL A 209 -6.82 3.35 16.54
C VAL A 209 -6.42 4.23 17.72
N ALA A 210 -5.24 4.83 17.64
CA ALA A 210 -4.78 5.82 18.61
C ALA A 210 -4.44 7.13 17.90
N ARG A 211 -4.62 8.24 18.63
CA ARG A 211 -4.28 9.59 18.15
C ARG A 211 -3.21 10.21 19.06
N PRO A 212 -1.99 9.65 19.04
CA PRO A 212 -0.92 10.15 19.90
C PRO A 212 -0.53 11.55 19.50
N GLY A 213 -0.01 12.31 20.46
CA GLY A 213 0.76 13.50 20.16
C GLY A 213 2.05 13.14 19.40
N GLY A 214 2.60 14.10 18.66
CA GLY A 214 3.75 13.83 17.78
C GLY A 214 4.95 13.19 18.47
N HIS A 215 5.21 13.50 19.75
CA HIS A 215 6.30 12.91 20.54
C HIS A 215 5.94 11.54 21.14
N GLU A 216 4.66 11.23 21.35
CA GLU A 216 4.20 9.97 21.95
C GLU A 216 4.20 8.80 20.95
N LYS A 217 4.15 9.10 19.66
CA LYS A 217 3.96 8.12 18.59
C LYS A 217 5.07 7.07 18.56
N ARG A 218 6.33 7.50 18.59
CA ARG A 218 7.48 6.58 18.51
C ARG A 218 7.64 5.72 19.77
N PRO A 219 7.58 6.29 20.99
CA PRO A 219 7.51 5.50 22.23
C PRO A 219 6.35 4.50 22.24
N LEU A 220 5.16 4.90 21.74
CA LEU A 220 4.01 4.04 21.67
C LEU A 220 4.22 2.85 20.71
N ILE A 221 4.89 3.07 19.57
CA ILE A 221 5.26 1.98 18.66
C ILE A 221 6.21 0.99 19.37
N ALA A 222 7.25 1.51 20.02
CA ALA A 222 8.20 0.65 20.74
C ALA A 222 7.52 -0.14 21.87
N GLU A 223 6.65 0.50 22.65
CA GLU A 223 5.89 -0.15 23.71
C GLU A 223 4.92 -1.20 23.17
N ALA A 224 4.24 -0.91 22.04
CA ALA A 224 3.39 -1.88 21.36
C ALA A 224 4.16 -3.14 20.92
N LEU A 225 5.46 -3.05 20.66
CA LEU A 225 6.29 -4.15 20.19
C LEU A 225 7.03 -4.89 21.32
N ARG A 226 7.04 -4.38 22.55
CA ARG A 226 7.68 -5.04 23.71
C ARG A 226 6.84 -6.16 24.32
N GLY A 227 5.57 -6.26 23.96
CA GLY A 227 4.70 -7.32 24.49
C GLY A 227 5.23 -8.73 24.14
N PRO A 228 5.01 -9.74 24.98
CA PRO A 228 5.56 -11.08 24.80
C PRO A 228 5.14 -11.73 23.47
N ASP A 229 3.95 -11.42 22.98
CA ASP A 229 3.39 -11.96 21.74
C ASP A 229 3.23 -10.89 20.65
N ALA A 230 4.08 -9.84 20.68
CA ALA A 230 3.98 -8.75 19.72
C ALA A 230 4.72 -9.00 18.40
N LEU A 231 5.67 -9.92 18.37
CA LEU A 231 6.53 -10.18 17.22
C LEU A 231 6.24 -11.56 16.58
N PRO A 232 6.44 -11.72 15.27
CA PRO A 232 6.97 -10.76 14.29
C PRO A 232 6.01 -9.61 13.98
N ALA A 233 6.56 -8.44 13.57
CA ALA A 233 5.80 -7.22 13.35
C ALA A 233 6.15 -6.51 12.05
N ILE A 234 5.14 -5.83 11.48
CA ILE A 234 5.29 -4.94 10.33
C ILE A 234 4.86 -3.53 10.77
N VAL A 235 5.72 -2.53 10.56
CA VAL A 235 5.44 -1.12 10.85
C VAL A 235 5.41 -0.34 9.54
N TYR A 236 4.23 0.12 9.13
CA TYR A 236 4.06 0.90 7.91
C TYR A 236 4.33 2.38 8.15
N ALA A 237 5.27 2.95 7.39
CA ALA A 237 5.63 4.36 7.39
C ALA A 237 5.13 5.04 6.11
N GLY A 238 4.78 6.34 6.22
CA GLY A 238 4.27 7.12 5.09
C GLY A 238 5.34 7.52 4.06
N THR A 239 6.63 7.43 4.40
CA THR A 239 7.75 7.83 3.52
C THR A 239 8.92 6.85 3.62
N ARG A 240 9.80 6.86 2.60
CA ARG A 240 11.03 6.04 2.59
C ARG A 240 11.96 6.41 3.75
N ALA A 241 12.24 7.69 3.92
CA ALA A 241 13.05 8.18 5.03
C ALA A 241 12.45 7.81 6.39
N GLY A 242 11.12 7.94 6.55
CA GLY A 242 10.43 7.54 7.78
C GLY A 242 10.54 6.04 8.07
N ALA A 243 10.61 5.18 7.05
CA ALA A 243 10.83 3.74 7.25
C ALA A 243 12.26 3.45 7.74
N GLU A 244 13.27 4.14 7.19
CA GLU A 244 14.67 4.00 7.62
C GLU A 244 14.89 4.55 9.03
N GLU A 245 14.34 5.73 9.35
CA GLU A 245 14.40 6.33 10.69
C GLU A 245 13.76 5.42 11.74
N LEU A 246 12.53 4.94 11.47
CA LEU A 246 11.83 4.02 12.39
C LEU A 246 12.60 2.72 12.60
N ALA A 247 13.21 2.16 11.55
CA ALA A 247 14.01 0.94 11.69
C ALA A 247 15.21 1.16 12.62
N GLY A 248 15.93 2.26 12.48
CA GLY A 248 17.04 2.61 13.36
C GLY A 248 16.62 2.81 14.81
N GLU A 249 15.55 3.56 15.04
CA GLU A 249 15.03 3.86 16.38
C GLU A 249 14.46 2.62 17.08
N LEU A 250 13.70 1.80 16.35
CA LEU A 250 13.14 0.56 16.92
C LEU A 250 14.24 -0.46 17.21
N SER A 251 15.29 -0.54 16.39
CA SER A 251 16.44 -1.39 16.69
C SER A 251 17.07 -0.99 18.02
N ALA A 252 17.27 0.30 18.27
CA ALA A 252 17.83 0.79 19.53
C ALA A 252 16.87 0.57 20.71
N ALA A 253 15.55 0.81 20.52
CA ALA A 253 14.56 0.72 21.59
C ALA A 253 14.21 -0.71 22.01
N LEU A 254 14.29 -1.67 21.09
CA LEU A 254 13.93 -3.07 21.32
C LEU A 254 15.14 -3.97 21.63
N GLY A 255 16.37 -3.51 21.31
CA GLY A 255 17.56 -4.34 21.39
C GLY A 255 17.60 -5.48 20.34
N GLU A 256 16.75 -5.40 19.33
CA GLU A 256 16.65 -6.32 18.20
C GLU A 256 16.74 -5.54 16.88
N GLU A 257 17.30 -6.16 15.84
CA GLU A 257 17.41 -5.53 14.54
C GLU A 257 16.03 -5.37 13.88
N ALA A 258 15.65 -4.13 13.58
CA ALA A 258 14.53 -3.80 12.73
C ALA A 258 15.04 -3.41 11.34
N LEU A 259 14.43 -3.96 10.28
CA LEU A 259 14.87 -3.75 8.90
C LEU A 259 13.96 -2.76 8.17
N ALA A 260 14.57 -1.86 7.39
CA ALA A 260 13.81 -0.98 6.51
C ALA A 260 13.53 -1.65 5.15
N TYR A 261 12.30 -1.46 4.61
CA TYR A 261 11.91 -1.93 3.28
C TYR A 261 11.10 -0.89 2.51
N HIS A 262 11.57 -0.48 1.35
CA HIS A 262 10.86 0.46 0.47
C HIS A 262 11.35 0.34 -0.98
N ALA A 263 10.60 0.91 -1.92
CA ALA A 263 10.90 0.85 -3.36
C ALA A 263 12.21 1.56 -3.77
N GLY A 264 12.82 2.36 -2.90
CA GLY A 264 14.12 3.00 -3.13
C GLY A 264 15.32 2.08 -2.90
N LEU A 265 15.15 0.94 -2.23
CA LEU A 265 16.20 -0.08 -2.09
C LEU A 265 16.40 -0.79 -3.42
N ASP A 266 17.65 -1.21 -3.69
CA ASP A 266 17.95 -2.06 -4.83
C ASP A 266 17.28 -3.44 -4.71
N ARG A 267 17.25 -4.18 -5.82
CA ARG A 267 16.55 -5.45 -5.90
C ARG A 267 17.15 -6.52 -4.96
N GLU A 268 18.47 -6.57 -4.85
CA GLU A 268 19.17 -7.56 -4.03
C GLU A 268 18.88 -7.32 -2.55
N ARG A 269 18.99 -6.06 -2.11
CA ARG A 269 18.72 -5.66 -0.73
C ARG A 269 17.27 -5.93 -0.34
N ARG A 270 16.30 -5.65 -1.21
CA ARG A 270 14.90 -6.01 -0.98
C ARG A 270 14.71 -7.51 -0.80
N ALA A 271 15.35 -8.33 -1.65
CA ALA A 271 15.26 -9.79 -1.55
C ALA A 271 15.90 -10.33 -0.26
N VAL A 272 17.02 -9.74 0.18
CA VAL A 272 17.68 -10.11 1.45
C VAL A 272 16.78 -9.77 2.64
N VAL A 273 16.27 -8.55 2.71
CA VAL A 273 15.39 -8.11 3.80
C VAL A 273 14.14 -8.99 3.89
N GLN A 274 13.50 -9.28 2.75
CA GLN A 274 12.32 -10.14 2.70
C GLN A 274 12.62 -11.56 3.20
N ARG A 275 13.70 -12.17 2.72
CA ARG A 275 14.10 -13.53 3.16
C ARG A 275 14.37 -13.59 4.66
N ARG A 276 15.11 -12.63 5.22
CA ARG A 276 15.42 -12.56 6.65
C ARG A 276 14.15 -12.43 7.49
N PHE A 277 13.19 -11.62 7.05
CA PHE A 277 11.90 -11.49 7.73
C PHE A 277 11.07 -12.78 7.65
N LEU A 278 11.02 -13.43 6.48
CA LEU A 278 10.30 -14.70 6.32
C LEU A 278 10.90 -15.84 7.16
N ALA A 279 12.22 -15.86 7.33
CA ALA A 279 12.96 -16.85 8.12
C ALA A 279 12.98 -16.58 9.64
N ASP A 280 12.33 -15.49 10.10
CA ASP A 280 12.41 -15.01 11.50
C ASP A 280 13.81 -14.57 11.97
N ASP A 281 14.79 -14.40 11.04
CA ASP A 281 16.11 -13.84 11.34
C ASP A 281 16.05 -12.35 11.71
N ALA A 282 15.01 -11.65 11.26
CA ALA A 282 14.64 -10.32 11.68
C ALA A 282 13.13 -10.28 11.94
N ARG A 283 12.74 -9.94 13.16
CA ARG A 283 11.33 -10.02 13.57
C ARG A 283 10.55 -8.71 13.41
N VAL A 284 11.23 -7.58 13.11
CA VAL A 284 10.60 -6.28 12.89
C VAL A 284 10.98 -5.75 11.52
N ILE A 285 9.98 -5.34 10.74
CA ILE A 285 10.18 -4.65 9.47
C ILE A 285 9.47 -3.30 9.50
N CYS A 286 10.21 -2.23 9.15
CA CYS A 286 9.67 -0.89 8.96
C CYS A 286 9.56 -0.64 7.45
N ALA A 287 8.36 -0.47 6.92
CA ALA A 287 8.18 -0.47 5.48
C ALA A 287 7.25 0.64 5.00
N THR A 288 7.38 1.01 3.73
CA THR A 288 6.32 1.70 3.00
C THR A 288 5.34 0.66 2.43
N ASN A 289 4.26 1.11 1.78
CA ASN A 289 3.32 0.24 1.05
C ASN A 289 3.99 -0.67 -0.01
N ALA A 290 5.27 -0.45 -0.33
CA ALA A 290 6.06 -1.34 -1.18
C ALA A 290 6.27 -2.74 -0.56
N PHE A 291 6.21 -2.87 0.78
CA PHE A 291 6.17 -4.14 1.50
C PHE A 291 4.71 -4.57 1.64
N GLY A 292 4.15 -4.98 0.55
CA GLY A 292 2.73 -5.22 0.44
C GLY A 292 2.44 -6.55 -0.23
N MET A 293 1.85 -6.48 -1.41
CA MET A 293 1.49 -7.65 -2.19
C MET A 293 2.70 -8.59 -2.38
N GLY A 294 2.53 -9.88 -2.16
CA GLY A 294 3.59 -10.89 -2.32
C GLY A 294 4.33 -11.30 -1.05
N VAL A 295 4.07 -10.71 0.10
CA VAL A 295 4.65 -11.18 1.37
C VAL A 295 3.65 -12.11 2.06
N ASP A 296 3.98 -13.39 2.12
CA ASP A 296 3.16 -14.42 2.78
C ASP A 296 3.88 -15.00 4.00
N LYS A 297 3.81 -14.27 5.12
CA LYS A 297 4.26 -14.71 6.43
C LYS A 297 3.05 -14.97 7.31
N ALA A 298 2.88 -16.22 7.72
CA ALA A 298 1.67 -16.66 8.42
C ALA A 298 1.58 -16.10 9.86
N ASN A 299 2.71 -16.01 10.56
CA ASN A 299 2.80 -15.75 11.99
C ASN A 299 3.04 -14.27 12.36
N VAL A 300 2.70 -13.30 11.53
CA VAL A 300 2.79 -11.89 11.91
C VAL A 300 1.82 -11.58 13.06
N ARG A 301 2.33 -11.07 14.17
CA ARG A 301 1.53 -10.80 15.38
C ARG A 301 1.06 -9.36 15.46
N THR A 302 1.86 -8.43 14.99
CA THR A 302 1.49 -7.00 15.04
C THR A 302 1.71 -6.32 13.70
N VAL A 303 0.70 -5.58 13.24
CA VAL A 303 0.83 -4.62 12.14
C VAL A 303 0.55 -3.23 12.70
N ILE A 304 1.51 -2.32 12.56
CA ILE A 304 1.37 -0.93 13.00
C ILE A 304 1.40 -0.02 11.80
N HIS A 305 0.43 0.88 11.72
CA HIS A 305 0.44 1.98 10.76
C HIS A 305 0.92 3.25 11.46
N ALA A 306 2.18 3.60 11.25
CA ALA A 306 2.76 4.86 11.75
C ALA A 306 2.31 6.09 10.95
N SER A 307 1.60 5.92 9.85
CA SER A 307 0.88 6.95 9.10
C SER A 307 -0.44 6.38 8.61
N VAL A 308 -1.46 7.23 8.52
CA VAL A 308 -2.77 6.79 8.02
C VAL A 308 -2.66 6.37 6.56
N PRO A 309 -3.11 5.16 6.17
CA PRO A 309 -3.13 4.71 4.78
C PRO A 309 -4.05 5.55 3.89
N ALA A 310 -3.85 5.49 2.58
CA ALA A 310 -4.58 6.31 1.62
C ALA A 310 -6.09 5.98 1.55
N SER A 311 -6.51 4.77 1.96
CA SER A 311 -7.90 4.33 1.97
C SER A 311 -8.14 3.24 3.01
N LEU A 312 -9.42 2.97 3.32
CA LEU A 312 -9.80 1.90 4.25
C LEU A 312 -9.51 0.51 3.68
N GLU A 313 -9.59 0.35 2.36
CA GLU A 313 -9.23 -0.89 1.66
C GLU A 313 -7.73 -1.17 1.78
N ALA A 314 -6.87 -0.14 1.59
CA ALA A 314 -5.43 -0.28 1.77
C ALA A 314 -5.09 -0.64 3.23
N TYR A 315 -5.71 0.05 4.20
CA TYR A 315 -5.59 -0.29 5.62
C TYR A 315 -5.96 -1.75 5.89
N TYR A 316 -7.13 -2.19 5.42
CA TYR A 316 -7.60 -3.56 5.63
C TYR A 316 -6.69 -4.60 5.00
N GLN A 317 -6.17 -4.34 3.79
CA GLN A 317 -5.24 -5.22 3.11
C GLN A 317 -3.90 -5.35 3.86
N GLU A 318 -3.38 -4.25 4.38
CA GLU A 318 -2.13 -4.20 5.15
C GLU A 318 -2.30 -4.80 6.54
N ALA A 319 -3.35 -4.42 7.27
CA ALA A 319 -3.72 -4.99 8.57
C ALA A 319 -4.00 -6.51 8.49
N GLY A 320 -4.61 -6.95 7.38
CA GLY A 320 -4.91 -8.34 7.10
C GLY A 320 -3.70 -9.27 6.93
N ARG A 321 -2.47 -8.74 6.97
CA ARG A 321 -1.24 -9.55 7.04
C ARG A 321 -1.02 -10.16 8.40
N ALA A 322 -1.61 -9.57 9.43
CA ALA A 322 -1.56 -10.11 10.78
C ALA A 322 -2.34 -11.42 10.90
N GLY A 323 -1.80 -12.39 11.63
CA GLY A 323 -2.47 -13.62 12.03
C GLY A 323 -3.06 -14.45 10.89
N ARG A 324 -2.34 -14.66 9.79
CA ARG A 324 -2.82 -15.52 8.68
C ARG A 324 -2.92 -16.99 9.06
N ASP A 325 -2.19 -17.41 10.09
CA ASP A 325 -2.27 -18.73 10.71
C ASP A 325 -3.50 -18.91 11.62
N GLY A 326 -4.34 -17.88 11.77
CA GLY A 326 -5.49 -17.89 12.67
C GLY A 326 -5.16 -17.57 14.11
N GLY A 327 -3.88 -17.42 14.46
CA GLY A 327 -3.42 -17.02 15.79
C GLY A 327 -3.81 -15.58 16.13
N PRO A 328 -3.88 -15.24 17.45
CA PRO A 328 -4.15 -13.87 17.88
C PRO A 328 -3.16 -12.88 17.29
N ALA A 329 -3.68 -11.73 16.82
CA ALA A 329 -2.86 -10.69 16.22
C ALA A 329 -3.49 -9.31 16.43
N ARG A 330 -2.71 -8.25 16.24
CA ARG A 330 -3.15 -6.87 16.43
C ARG A 330 -2.81 -6.00 15.22
N ALA A 331 -3.74 -5.11 14.87
CA ALA A 331 -3.54 -4.02 13.92
C ALA A 331 -3.71 -2.69 14.66
N LEU A 332 -2.66 -1.88 14.78
CA LEU A 332 -2.65 -0.59 15.47
C LEU A 332 -2.42 0.54 14.47
N LEU A 333 -3.39 1.45 14.34
CA LEU A 333 -3.30 2.63 13.49
C LEU A 333 -3.02 3.86 14.35
N LEU A 334 -1.92 4.55 14.10
CA LEU A 334 -1.50 5.76 14.80
C LEU A 334 -1.70 7.00 13.92
N ALA A 335 -2.81 7.70 14.15
CA ALA A 335 -3.23 8.82 13.31
C ALA A 335 -2.79 10.17 13.92
N GLU A 336 -2.20 11.03 13.11
CA GLU A 336 -1.86 12.41 13.46
C GLU A 336 -2.51 13.42 12.50
N ASN A 337 -2.71 14.65 12.96
CA ASN A 337 -3.27 15.70 12.10
C ASN A 337 -2.39 16.01 10.87
N ARG A 338 -1.07 15.80 10.96
CA ARG A 338 -0.17 15.96 9.81
C ARG A 338 -0.45 14.96 8.68
N ASP A 339 -1.00 13.78 9.00
CA ASP A 339 -1.37 12.78 7.98
C ASP A 339 -2.50 13.29 7.08
N LYS A 340 -3.44 14.11 7.61
CA LYS A 340 -4.44 14.80 6.78
C LYS A 340 -3.81 15.71 5.74
N ALA A 341 -2.83 16.52 6.16
CA ALA A 341 -2.13 17.42 5.25
C ALA A 341 -1.35 16.65 4.18
N LEU A 342 -0.73 15.52 4.55
CA LEU A 342 -0.02 14.63 3.63
C LEU A 342 -0.98 14.03 2.59
N HIS A 343 -2.14 13.53 2.99
CA HIS A 343 -3.16 13.00 2.07
C HIS A 343 -3.64 14.08 1.09
N VAL A 344 -3.99 15.27 1.59
CA VAL A 344 -4.40 16.39 0.74
C VAL A 344 -3.30 16.79 -0.24
N HIS A 345 -2.03 16.77 0.20
CA HIS A 345 -0.89 17.03 -0.67
C HIS A 345 -0.81 16.01 -1.82
N PHE A 346 -0.91 14.71 -1.53
CA PHE A 346 -0.89 13.67 -2.57
C PHE A 346 -2.08 13.77 -3.53
N ILE A 347 -3.31 13.98 -3.02
CA ILE A 347 -4.50 14.15 -3.87
C ILE A 347 -4.33 15.35 -4.82
N LYS A 348 -3.81 16.48 -4.31
CA LYS A 348 -3.56 17.66 -5.15
C LYS A 348 -2.44 17.43 -6.16
N ARG A 349 -1.41 16.67 -5.80
CA ARG A 349 -0.32 16.33 -6.71
C ARG A 349 -0.78 15.41 -7.86
N GLU A 350 -1.74 14.53 -7.60
CA GLU A 350 -2.33 13.66 -8.62
C GLU A 350 -3.28 14.41 -9.59
N GLN A 351 -3.65 15.66 -9.28
CA GLN A 351 -4.44 16.46 -10.19
C GLN A 351 -3.67 16.74 -11.48
N ILE A 352 -4.30 16.46 -12.59
CA ILE A 352 -3.78 16.64 -13.94
C ILE A 352 -4.57 17.78 -14.59
N ASP A 353 -3.86 18.76 -15.14
CA ASP A 353 -4.47 19.86 -15.86
C ASP A 353 -5.20 19.33 -17.10
N GLU A 354 -6.37 19.90 -17.42
CA GLU A 354 -7.26 19.43 -18.49
C GLU A 354 -6.61 19.43 -19.88
N ASP A 355 -5.59 20.26 -20.10
CA ASP A 355 -4.89 20.38 -21.37
C ASP A 355 -3.82 19.29 -21.59
N LEU A 356 -3.33 18.66 -20.51
CA LEU A 356 -2.23 17.70 -20.59
C LEU A 356 -2.55 16.42 -21.38
N PRO A 357 -3.78 15.86 -21.35
CA PRO A 357 -4.12 14.74 -22.23
C PRO A 357 -4.00 15.09 -23.71
N GLY A 358 -4.45 16.30 -24.11
CA GLY A 358 -4.30 16.80 -25.48
C GLY A 358 -2.83 16.98 -25.85
N TRP A 359 -2.06 17.64 -24.98
CA TRP A 359 -0.62 17.83 -25.18
C TRP A 359 0.13 16.50 -25.41
N LEU A 360 -0.19 15.47 -24.64
CA LEU A 360 0.45 14.16 -24.80
C LEU A 360 -0.04 13.45 -26.08
N ALA A 361 -1.32 13.54 -26.38
CA ALA A 361 -1.91 12.96 -27.59
C ALA A 361 -1.29 13.53 -28.87
N ASP A 362 -1.10 14.85 -28.92
CA ASP A 362 -0.47 15.54 -30.06
C ASP A 362 0.99 15.08 -30.28
N ARG A 363 1.76 14.91 -29.20
CA ARG A 363 3.14 14.40 -29.28
C ARG A 363 3.19 12.96 -29.76
N ILE A 364 2.25 12.13 -29.29
CA ILE A 364 2.11 10.74 -29.75
C ILE A 364 1.73 10.70 -31.22
N ALA A 365 0.77 11.54 -31.64
CA ALA A 365 0.34 11.62 -33.04
C ALA A 365 1.47 12.09 -33.97
N ALA A 366 2.28 13.07 -33.54
CA ALA A 366 3.43 13.56 -34.29
C ALA A 366 4.56 12.54 -34.45
N ALA A 367 4.69 11.60 -33.50
CA ALA A 367 5.70 10.55 -33.52
C ALA A 367 5.21 9.25 -34.16
N ALA A 368 3.91 9.15 -34.50
CA ALA A 368 3.33 7.95 -35.08
C ALA A 368 3.73 7.78 -36.56
N ASP A 369 4.13 6.58 -36.92
CA ASP A 369 4.38 6.19 -38.32
C ASP A 369 3.07 5.94 -39.10
N GLY A 370 3.19 5.60 -40.39
CA GLY A 370 2.05 5.32 -41.27
C GLY A 370 1.18 4.13 -40.83
N GLU A 371 1.67 3.29 -39.92
CA GLU A 371 0.91 2.19 -39.31
C GLU A 371 0.42 2.55 -37.89
N GLY A 372 0.60 3.80 -37.48
CA GLY A 372 0.22 4.31 -36.17
C GLY A 372 1.15 3.89 -35.01
N ARG A 373 2.32 3.31 -35.30
CA ARG A 373 3.29 2.93 -34.24
C ARG A 373 4.08 4.16 -33.80
N TYR A 374 4.25 4.34 -32.49
CA TYR A 374 5.03 5.45 -31.93
C TYR A 374 6.09 4.96 -30.95
N VAL A 375 7.20 5.68 -30.91
CA VAL A 375 8.28 5.52 -29.93
C VAL A 375 8.71 6.92 -29.48
N LEU A 376 8.59 7.19 -28.18
CA LEU A 376 8.93 8.46 -27.56
C LEU A 376 9.91 8.25 -26.41
N ASP A 377 10.79 9.23 -26.16
CA ASP A 377 11.63 9.24 -24.97
C ASP A 377 10.81 9.61 -23.73
N ALA A 378 10.73 8.68 -22.77
CA ALA A 378 9.98 8.88 -21.54
C ALA A 378 10.55 10.02 -20.69
N ARG A 379 11.89 10.26 -20.73
CA ARG A 379 12.54 11.32 -19.96
C ARG A 379 12.17 12.71 -20.48
N GLU A 380 12.01 12.85 -21.79
CA GLU A 380 11.56 14.10 -22.40
C GLU A 380 10.10 14.40 -22.01
N LEU A 381 9.23 13.40 -22.09
CA LEU A 381 7.84 13.53 -21.67
C LEU A 381 7.72 13.88 -20.19
N VAL A 382 8.48 13.19 -19.33
CA VAL A 382 8.50 13.47 -17.88
C VAL A 382 9.00 14.88 -17.58
N ARG A 383 10.03 15.37 -18.30
CA ARG A 383 10.48 16.77 -18.16
C ARG A 383 9.37 17.76 -18.53
N GLY A 384 8.62 17.49 -19.60
CA GLY A 384 7.48 18.31 -20.01
C GLY A 384 6.32 18.31 -18.99
N LEU A 385 6.27 17.29 -18.12
CA LEU A 385 5.28 17.13 -17.05
C LEU A 385 5.80 17.57 -15.65
N GLY A 386 6.85 18.37 -15.62
CA GLY A 386 7.43 18.88 -14.37
C GLY A 386 8.25 17.85 -13.57
N GLY A 387 8.78 16.82 -14.25
CA GLY A 387 9.64 15.80 -13.63
C GLY A 387 8.87 14.63 -12.98
N ASP A 388 7.57 14.54 -13.16
CA ASP A 388 6.71 13.54 -12.51
C ASP A 388 6.36 12.37 -13.46
N GLY A 389 7.02 11.22 -13.26
CA GLY A 389 6.76 10.01 -14.03
C GLY A 389 5.40 9.35 -13.73
N ASP A 390 4.82 9.60 -12.56
CA ASP A 390 3.49 9.08 -12.21
C ASP A 390 2.40 9.80 -13.01
N ARG A 391 2.57 11.10 -13.26
CA ARG A 391 1.70 11.87 -14.15
C ARG A 391 1.70 11.30 -15.57
N LEU A 392 2.87 10.94 -16.10
CA LEU A 392 2.96 10.33 -17.43
C LEU A 392 2.18 9.00 -17.49
N ARG A 393 2.36 8.14 -16.49
CA ARG A 393 1.62 6.86 -16.42
C ARG A 393 0.11 7.07 -16.34
N SER A 394 -0.32 8.02 -15.53
CA SER A 394 -1.74 8.36 -15.41
C SER A 394 -2.32 8.88 -16.72
N LEU A 395 -1.64 9.80 -17.41
CA LEU A 395 -2.05 10.33 -18.71
C LEU A 395 -2.16 9.25 -19.78
N LEU A 396 -1.18 8.36 -19.86
CA LEU A 396 -1.23 7.19 -20.76
C LEU A 396 -2.45 6.31 -20.47
N GLY A 397 -2.78 6.12 -19.19
CA GLY A 397 -3.98 5.39 -18.77
C GLY A 397 -5.28 6.05 -19.23
N HIS A 398 -5.40 7.38 -19.09
CA HIS A 398 -6.57 8.13 -19.52
C HIS A 398 -6.74 8.13 -21.05
N LEU A 399 -5.66 8.29 -21.81
CA LEU A 399 -5.68 8.20 -23.28
C LEU A 399 -6.02 6.78 -23.77
N THR A 400 -5.51 5.75 -23.07
CA THR A 400 -5.87 4.35 -23.37
C THR A 400 -7.35 4.11 -23.14
N ARG A 401 -7.91 4.60 -22.04
CA ARG A 401 -9.33 4.51 -21.73
C ARG A 401 -10.22 5.25 -22.73
N ALA A 402 -9.75 6.39 -23.23
CA ALA A 402 -10.44 7.15 -24.27
C ALA A 402 -10.35 6.49 -25.65
N GLY A 403 -9.62 5.37 -25.79
CA GLY A 403 -9.44 4.66 -27.05
C GLY A 403 -8.51 5.36 -28.04
N VAL A 404 -7.73 6.34 -27.58
CA VAL A 404 -6.79 7.09 -28.42
C VAL A 404 -5.52 6.30 -28.69
N ILE A 405 -4.99 5.61 -27.69
CA ILE A 405 -3.73 4.87 -27.77
C ILE A 405 -3.84 3.45 -27.22
N SER A 406 -2.87 2.63 -27.63
CA SER A 406 -2.61 1.30 -27.10
C SER A 406 -1.12 1.20 -26.76
N PRO A 407 -0.70 1.53 -25.50
CA PRO A 407 0.69 1.40 -25.10
C PRO A 407 1.18 -0.04 -25.16
N THR A 408 2.46 -0.25 -25.46
CA THR A 408 3.13 -1.57 -25.40
C THR A 408 4.23 -1.53 -24.35
N PRO A 409 4.58 -2.67 -23.71
CA PRO A 409 5.71 -2.75 -22.80
C PRO A 409 6.98 -2.28 -23.48
N SER A 410 7.71 -1.42 -22.80
CA SER A 410 8.96 -0.83 -23.28
C SER A 410 9.96 -0.68 -22.14
N ALA A 411 11.21 -0.43 -22.47
CA ALA A 411 12.21 -0.05 -21.47
C ALA A 411 11.75 1.22 -20.71
N PRO A 412 12.18 1.42 -19.47
CA PRO A 412 11.71 2.53 -18.61
C PRO A 412 11.96 3.94 -19.17
N ASP A 413 12.90 4.06 -20.11
CA ASP A 413 13.28 5.30 -20.80
C ASP A 413 12.44 5.58 -22.06
N ARG A 414 11.51 4.69 -22.44
CA ARG A 414 10.72 4.82 -23.67
C ARG A 414 9.23 4.63 -23.42
N VAL A 415 8.43 5.35 -24.17
CA VAL A 415 6.98 5.15 -24.30
C VAL A 415 6.69 4.66 -25.70
N VAL A 416 6.27 3.41 -25.81
CA VAL A 416 6.01 2.74 -27.08
C VAL A 416 4.56 2.31 -27.15
N GLY A 417 3.96 2.33 -28.33
CA GLY A 417 2.60 1.87 -28.51
C GLY A 417 2.06 2.10 -29.91
N ARG A 418 0.74 2.05 -29.99
CA ARG A 418 -0.01 2.28 -31.23
C ARG A 418 -1.07 3.36 -31.03
N LEU A 419 -1.12 4.33 -31.92
CA LEU A 419 -2.21 5.29 -32.04
C LEU A 419 -3.41 4.56 -32.65
N LEU A 420 -4.55 4.61 -31.98
CA LEU A 420 -5.79 3.94 -32.42
C LEU A 420 -6.80 4.91 -33.01
N GLY A 421 -6.76 6.18 -32.62
CA GLY A 421 -7.67 7.21 -33.09
C GLY A 421 -7.19 8.62 -32.76
N ALA A 422 -7.85 9.61 -33.37
CA ALA A 422 -7.55 11.02 -33.09
C ALA A 422 -8.03 11.43 -31.69
N PHE A 423 -7.35 12.38 -31.07
CA PHE A 423 -7.81 13.04 -29.86
C PHE A 423 -8.86 14.10 -30.21
N ASP A 424 -10.06 13.64 -30.50
CA ASP A 424 -11.21 14.48 -30.86
C ASP A 424 -11.98 14.97 -29.62
N ARG A 425 -13.08 15.69 -29.84
CA ARG A 425 -13.95 16.20 -28.76
C ARG A 425 -14.51 15.10 -27.86
N ARG A 426 -14.77 13.91 -28.41
CA ARG A 426 -15.28 12.76 -27.67
C ARG A 426 -14.19 12.18 -26.77
N ALA A 427 -12.99 11.98 -27.31
CA ALA A 427 -11.84 11.51 -26.55
C ALA A 427 -11.47 12.49 -25.42
N ALA A 428 -11.48 13.79 -25.69
CA ALA A 428 -11.25 14.83 -24.70
C ALA A 428 -12.31 14.80 -23.58
N ALA A 429 -13.59 14.62 -23.91
CA ALA A 429 -14.66 14.50 -22.92
C ALA A 429 -14.50 13.24 -22.05
N LEU A 430 -14.12 12.10 -22.64
CA LEU A 430 -13.84 10.87 -21.91
C LEU A 430 -12.63 11.00 -20.98
N CYS A 431 -11.57 11.67 -21.42
CA CYS A 431 -10.41 11.95 -20.56
C CYS A 431 -10.80 12.84 -19.39
N ARG A 432 -11.51 13.94 -19.59
CA ARG A 432 -12.00 14.81 -18.51
C ARG A 432 -12.86 14.05 -17.51
N SER A 433 -13.86 13.30 -17.98
CA SER A 433 -14.70 12.49 -17.10
C SER A 433 -13.87 11.49 -16.28
N SER A 434 -12.87 10.87 -16.90
CA SER A 434 -11.97 9.93 -16.25
C SER A 434 -11.09 10.58 -15.18
N LEU A 435 -10.56 11.78 -15.45
CA LEU A 435 -9.76 12.56 -14.49
C LEU A 435 -10.61 12.97 -13.29
N ASP A 436 -11.79 13.52 -13.53
CA ASP A 436 -12.74 13.95 -12.50
C ASP A 436 -13.17 12.79 -11.60
N GLU A 437 -13.49 11.65 -12.19
CA GLU A 437 -13.87 10.45 -11.46
C GLU A 437 -12.71 9.97 -10.57
N GLY A 438 -11.48 9.97 -11.06
CA GLY A 438 -10.29 9.62 -10.31
C GLY A 438 -10.13 10.49 -9.05
N ILE A 439 -10.17 11.80 -9.21
CA ILE A 439 -10.04 12.76 -8.10
C ILE A 439 -11.21 12.64 -7.11
N LYS A 440 -12.45 12.51 -7.59
CA LYS A 440 -13.62 12.28 -6.72
C LYS A 440 -13.48 10.98 -5.92
N SER A 441 -12.90 9.93 -6.52
CA SER A 441 -12.62 8.68 -5.81
C SER A 441 -11.59 8.87 -4.70
N ARG A 442 -10.48 9.57 -4.94
CA ARG A 442 -9.46 9.88 -3.93
C ARG A 442 -10.02 10.67 -2.75
N TRP A 443 -10.82 11.71 -3.02
CA TRP A 443 -11.48 12.47 -1.96
C TRP A 443 -12.50 11.66 -1.16
N ARG A 444 -13.17 10.70 -1.78
CA ARG A 444 -14.06 9.78 -1.07
C ARG A 444 -13.26 8.85 -0.16
N GLN A 445 -12.20 8.19 -0.67
CA GLN A 445 -11.31 7.33 0.10
C GLN A 445 -10.71 8.07 1.31
N TYR A 446 -10.28 9.32 1.10
CA TYR A 446 -9.82 10.21 2.18
C TYR A 446 -10.91 10.40 3.25
N ARG A 447 -12.14 10.71 2.86
CA ARG A 447 -13.23 10.90 3.85
C ARG A 447 -13.57 9.59 4.58
N GLU A 448 -13.58 8.48 3.90
CA GLU A 448 -13.90 7.16 4.47
C GLU A 448 -12.86 6.71 5.49
N ILE A 449 -11.57 6.81 5.18
CA ILE A 449 -10.51 6.43 6.14
C ILE A 449 -10.47 7.37 7.36
N TRP A 450 -10.70 8.68 7.16
CA TRP A 450 -10.73 9.61 8.28
C TRP A 450 -12.01 9.47 9.12
N ALA A 451 -13.15 9.16 8.53
CA ALA A 451 -14.35 8.79 9.28
C ALA A 451 -14.10 7.54 10.14
N TYR A 452 -13.41 6.53 9.61
CA TYR A 452 -12.98 5.35 10.38
C TYR A 452 -12.05 5.71 11.54
N VAL A 453 -11.10 6.61 11.34
CA VAL A 453 -10.17 7.08 12.39
C VAL A 453 -10.89 7.87 13.47
N GLU A 454 -11.88 8.70 13.10
CA GLU A 454 -12.52 9.68 13.99
C GLU A 454 -13.75 9.14 14.72
N GLN A 455 -14.32 8.02 14.29
CA GLN A 455 -15.49 7.44 14.93
C GLN A 455 -15.18 6.83 16.32
N ASP A 456 -16.18 6.73 17.16
CA ASP A 456 -16.10 6.08 18.48
C ASP A 456 -16.79 4.71 18.53
N SER A 457 -17.41 4.28 17.41
CA SER A 457 -18.07 2.99 17.28
C SER A 457 -17.09 1.85 17.02
N CYS A 458 -17.57 0.62 17.10
CA CYS A 458 -16.74 -0.57 16.89
C CYS A 458 -15.98 -0.54 15.55
N ARG A 459 -14.64 -0.60 15.59
CA ARG A 459 -13.77 -0.56 14.41
C ARG A 459 -14.01 -1.72 13.46
N ARG A 460 -14.25 -2.91 14.00
CA ARG A 460 -14.52 -4.10 13.21
C ARG A 460 -15.85 -3.99 12.47
N ALA A 461 -16.91 -3.54 13.16
CA ALA A 461 -18.21 -3.31 12.52
C ALA A 461 -18.13 -2.29 11.39
N ALA A 462 -17.34 -1.22 11.56
CA ALA A 462 -17.14 -0.22 10.52
C ALA A 462 -16.40 -0.78 9.28
N ILE A 463 -15.40 -1.65 9.46
CA ILE A 463 -14.72 -2.35 8.35
C ILE A 463 -15.74 -3.22 7.61
N LEU A 464 -16.50 -4.05 8.31
CA LEU A 464 -17.50 -4.92 7.71
C LEU A 464 -18.53 -4.11 6.90
N GLN A 465 -19.07 -3.06 7.50
CA GLN A 465 -20.03 -2.17 6.83
C GLN A 465 -19.46 -1.52 5.57
N HIS A 466 -18.20 -1.09 5.59
CA HIS A 466 -17.52 -0.51 4.42
C HIS A 466 -17.49 -1.47 3.22
N PHE A 467 -17.24 -2.75 3.48
CA PHE A 467 -17.25 -3.78 2.44
C PHE A 467 -18.64 -4.33 2.11
N GLY A 468 -19.70 -3.84 2.78
CA GLY A 468 -21.07 -4.33 2.60
C GLY A 468 -21.32 -5.69 3.25
N ASP A 469 -20.49 -6.06 4.22
CA ASP A 469 -20.69 -7.24 5.04
C ASP A 469 -21.53 -6.87 6.25
N HIS A 470 -22.74 -7.41 6.32
CA HIS A 470 -23.71 -7.15 7.40
C HIS A 470 -23.65 -8.20 8.52
N ALA A 471 -22.63 -9.05 8.52
CA ALA A 471 -22.42 -10.02 9.59
C ALA A 471 -22.17 -9.28 10.93
N THR A 472 -22.70 -9.83 12.00
CA THR A 472 -22.35 -9.37 13.35
C THR A 472 -20.89 -9.73 13.61
N PRO A 473 -20.04 -8.76 14.01
CA PRO A 473 -18.65 -9.07 14.31
C PRO A 473 -18.53 -10.18 15.34
N ALA A 474 -17.74 -11.18 15.06
CA ALA A 474 -17.43 -12.22 16.02
C ALA A 474 -16.62 -11.59 17.16
N SER A 475 -17.24 -11.38 18.31
CA SER A 475 -16.56 -10.79 19.47
C SER A 475 -15.85 -11.87 20.28
N ARG A 476 -14.54 -11.68 20.47
CA ARG A 476 -13.82 -12.32 21.56
C ARG A 476 -13.50 -11.23 22.58
N PRO A 477 -13.73 -11.42 23.89
CA PRO A 477 -13.31 -10.47 24.90
C PRO A 477 -11.81 -10.15 24.77
N GLY A 478 -11.44 -8.86 24.79
CA GLY A 478 -10.05 -8.42 24.65
C GLY A 478 -9.42 -8.53 23.25
N ALA A 479 -10.21 -8.84 22.21
CA ALA A 479 -9.69 -9.05 20.84
C ALA A 479 -10.51 -8.37 19.74
N CYS A 480 -11.43 -7.47 20.07
CA CYS A 480 -12.27 -6.81 19.07
C CYS A 480 -11.63 -5.51 18.56
N CYS A 481 -11.67 -4.44 19.32
CA CYS A 481 -11.12 -3.14 18.95
C CYS A 481 -11.00 -2.19 20.16
N ASP A 482 -10.28 -1.08 19.99
CA ASP A 482 -10.08 -0.04 21.01
C ASP A 482 -11.39 0.57 21.54
N SER A 483 -12.41 0.69 20.69
CA SER A 483 -13.73 1.19 21.14
C SER A 483 -14.51 0.20 22.00
N CYS A 484 -14.23 -1.11 21.88
CA CYS A 484 -14.83 -2.15 22.70
C CYS A 484 -13.99 -2.49 23.93
N ASP A 485 -12.67 -2.27 23.86
CA ASP A 485 -11.68 -2.53 24.90
C ASP A 485 -10.53 -1.52 24.81
N ALA A 486 -10.54 -0.52 25.69
CA ALA A 486 -9.53 0.54 25.74
C ALA A 486 -8.12 0.01 26.06
N GLY A 487 -7.98 -1.17 26.66
CA GLY A 487 -6.69 -1.79 26.98
C GLY A 487 -5.88 -2.26 25.75
N LEU A 488 -6.48 -2.26 24.56
CA LEU A 488 -5.78 -2.63 23.32
C LEU A 488 -4.80 -1.57 22.81
N VAL A 489 -4.94 -0.33 23.24
CA VAL A 489 -3.97 0.75 22.97
C VAL A 489 -3.00 0.82 24.14
N PRO A 490 -1.69 0.54 23.95
CA PRO A 490 -0.72 0.70 25.03
C PRO A 490 -0.68 2.15 25.50
N ALA A 491 -0.50 2.36 26.80
CA ALA A 491 -0.22 3.68 27.31
C ALA A 491 1.21 4.09 26.90
N PRO A 492 1.45 5.34 26.48
CA PRO A 492 2.81 5.82 26.29
C PRO A 492 3.57 5.71 27.62
N PRO A 493 4.86 5.35 27.60
CA PRO A 493 5.65 5.33 28.81
C PRO A 493 5.65 6.72 29.45
N PRO A 494 5.67 6.82 30.79
CA PRO A 494 5.75 8.10 31.46
C PRO A 494 7.02 8.85 31.00
N PRO A 495 6.98 10.17 30.87
CA PRO A 495 8.16 10.96 30.50
C PRO A 495 9.28 10.70 31.51
N ASP A 496 10.51 10.53 31.02
CA ASP A 496 11.68 10.36 31.84
C ASP A 496 11.86 11.61 32.74
N PRO A 497 11.90 11.48 34.08
CA PRO A 497 12.14 12.60 34.97
C PRO A 497 13.42 13.41 34.63
N ALA A 498 14.46 12.71 34.16
CA ALA A 498 15.71 13.35 33.72
C ALA A 498 15.52 14.21 32.45
N ALA A 499 14.55 13.86 31.58
CA ALA A 499 14.23 14.66 30.40
C ALA A 499 13.56 15.99 30.76
N ILE A 500 12.81 16.04 31.89
CA ILE A 500 12.17 17.27 32.36
C ILE A 500 13.22 18.24 32.97
N GLU A 501 14.17 17.73 33.73
CA GLU A 501 15.27 18.56 34.28
C GLU A 501 16.14 19.11 33.14
N ASN A 502 16.47 18.28 32.15
CA ASN A 502 17.18 18.74 30.94
C ASN A 502 16.40 19.76 30.12
N LEU A 503 15.07 19.71 30.14
CA LEU A 503 14.22 20.67 29.42
C LEU A 503 14.29 22.08 30.10
N ASP A 504 14.25 22.14 31.42
CA ASP A 504 14.38 23.39 32.17
C ASP A 504 15.71 24.08 31.85
N ASP A 505 16.80 23.32 31.90
CA ASP A 505 18.14 23.82 31.58
C ASP A 505 18.25 24.26 30.12
N ALA A 506 17.65 23.53 29.21
CA ALA A 506 17.60 23.91 27.80
C ALA A 506 16.81 25.19 27.55
N ILE A 507 15.64 25.35 28.20
CA ILE A 507 14.83 26.58 28.15
C ILE A 507 15.62 27.79 28.72
N ILE A 508 16.25 27.62 29.89
CA ILE A 508 17.08 28.62 30.53
C ILE A 508 18.28 28.97 29.65
N SER A 509 18.93 28.00 29.03
CA SER A 509 20.04 28.21 28.09
C SER A 509 19.62 29.05 26.89
N VAL A 510 18.44 28.81 26.29
CA VAL A 510 17.92 29.64 25.19
C VAL A 510 17.62 31.06 25.69
N ALA A 511 16.97 31.22 26.83
CA ALA A 511 16.68 32.55 27.39
C ALA A 511 17.96 33.34 27.70
N ARG A 512 19.04 32.67 28.12
CA ARG A 512 20.37 33.25 28.39
C ARG A 512 21.12 33.63 27.12
N SER A 513 21.08 32.79 26.09
CA SER A 513 22.01 32.84 24.95
C SER A 513 21.43 33.47 23.69
N ALA A 514 20.10 33.42 23.49
CA ALA A 514 19.48 33.94 22.27
C ALA A 514 19.66 35.47 22.12
N ARG A 515 20.20 35.87 20.95
CA ARG A 515 20.36 37.31 20.59
C ARG A 515 19.88 37.51 19.15
N PRO A 516 18.86 38.34 18.92
CA PRO A 516 18.02 39.03 19.91
C PRO A 516 17.24 38.07 20.84
N SER A 517 16.85 38.55 22.03
CA SER A 517 16.04 37.74 22.94
C SER A 517 14.74 37.28 22.30
N VAL A 518 14.27 36.09 22.68
CA VAL A 518 13.14 35.41 22.04
C VAL A 518 11.92 35.31 22.94
N GLY A 519 10.74 35.29 22.35
CA GLY A 519 9.50 35.00 23.07
C GLY A 519 9.27 33.48 23.19
N ARG A 520 8.23 33.08 23.95
CA ARG A 520 7.85 31.70 24.28
C ARG A 520 7.82 30.79 23.08
N THR A 521 7.07 31.16 22.02
CA THR A 521 6.91 30.38 20.79
C THR A 521 8.21 30.17 20.01
N THR A 522 9.07 31.19 19.96
CA THR A 522 10.37 31.10 19.30
C THR A 522 11.35 30.26 20.12
N CYS A 523 11.29 30.32 21.46
CA CYS A 523 12.06 29.43 22.34
C CYS A 523 11.69 27.95 22.08
N ALA A 524 10.41 27.62 22.09
CA ALA A 524 9.95 26.28 21.80
C ALA A 524 10.33 25.81 20.36
N GLU A 525 10.35 26.73 19.40
CA GLU A 525 10.79 26.42 18.03
C GLU A 525 12.30 26.14 17.92
N ILE A 526 13.13 26.88 18.66
CA ILE A 526 14.59 26.67 18.76
C ILE A 526 14.87 25.28 19.35
N LEU A 527 14.28 25.01 20.51
CA LEU A 527 14.47 23.72 21.22
C LEU A 527 14.01 22.53 20.43
N HIS A 528 12.96 22.67 19.64
CA HIS A 528 12.45 21.63 18.76
C HIS A 528 13.29 21.44 17.48
N GLY A 529 14.22 22.38 17.15
CA GLY A 529 15.01 22.31 15.91
C GLY A 529 14.28 22.81 14.66
N GLY A 530 13.38 23.82 14.80
CA GLY A 530 12.65 24.41 13.68
C GLY A 530 13.57 25.12 12.69
N ARG A 531 13.22 25.11 11.39
CA ARG A 531 13.99 25.73 10.30
C ARG A 531 13.28 26.92 9.66
N SER A 532 12.57 27.72 10.46
CA SER A 532 11.92 28.92 9.93
C SER A 532 12.94 29.96 9.47
N LYS A 533 12.55 30.78 8.45
CA LYS A 533 13.42 31.88 7.95
C LYS A 533 13.87 32.81 9.05
N LYS A 534 13.06 32.98 10.10
CA LYS A 534 13.39 33.81 11.27
C LYS A 534 14.53 33.21 12.10
N LEU A 535 14.51 31.89 12.33
CA LEU A 535 15.54 31.19 13.10
C LEU A 535 16.89 31.25 12.38
N LEU A 536 16.89 30.93 11.10
CA LEU A 536 18.11 30.93 10.28
C LEU A 536 18.71 32.35 10.14
N ARG A 537 17.86 33.36 9.91
CA ARG A 537 18.32 34.75 9.79
C ARG A 537 19.01 35.29 11.07
N ASN A 538 18.58 34.83 12.24
CA ASN A 538 19.14 35.25 13.51
C ASN A 538 20.19 34.26 14.06
N SER A 539 20.59 33.26 13.27
CA SER A 539 21.58 32.23 13.63
C SER A 539 21.25 31.47 14.92
N TYR A 540 19.95 31.26 15.20
CA TYR A 540 19.52 30.52 16.39
C TYR A 540 19.78 29.01 16.25
N ASP A 541 20.02 28.52 15.04
CA ASP A 541 20.48 27.16 14.73
C ASP A 541 21.91 26.88 15.23
N GLY A 542 22.68 27.89 15.56
CA GLY A 542 23.98 27.78 16.21
C GLY A 542 23.96 27.76 17.76
N LEU A 543 22.79 27.87 18.39
CA LEU A 543 22.68 27.83 19.84
C LEU A 543 22.92 26.42 20.41
N PRO A 544 23.60 26.28 21.57
CA PRO A 544 23.89 24.96 22.16
C PRO A 544 22.66 24.09 22.41
N ALA A 545 21.53 24.72 22.73
CA ALA A 545 20.26 24.04 23.00
C ALA A 545 19.39 23.84 21.74
N TYR A 546 19.86 24.25 20.55
CA TYR A 546 19.08 24.08 19.31
C TYR A 546 18.84 22.61 18.97
N GLY A 547 17.57 22.25 18.78
CA GLY A 547 17.17 20.87 18.48
C GLY A 547 17.33 19.88 19.63
N GLY A 548 17.81 20.32 20.81
CA GLY A 548 18.03 19.45 21.95
C GLY A 548 16.76 18.79 22.51
N CYS A 549 15.60 19.37 22.22
CA CYS A 549 14.28 18.84 22.58
C CYS A 549 13.45 18.45 21.35
N SER A 550 14.08 18.06 20.25
CA SER A 550 13.41 17.70 18.99
C SER A 550 12.47 16.50 19.13
N GLN A 551 12.66 15.68 20.14
CA GLN A 551 11.80 14.53 20.47
C GLN A 551 10.50 14.93 21.19
N MET A 552 10.41 16.18 21.72
CA MET A 552 9.25 16.67 22.47
C MET A 552 8.31 17.46 21.56
N ARG A 553 6.99 17.49 21.89
CA ARG A 553 6.05 18.39 21.18
C ARG A 553 6.37 19.84 21.52
N ARG A 554 6.27 20.71 20.51
CA ARG A 554 6.36 22.17 20.75
C ARG A 554 5.35 22.66 21.79
N ALA A 555 4.16 22.02 21.86
CA ALA A 555 3.14 22.36 22.84
C ALA A 555 3.60 22.06 24.27
N ASP A 556 4.30 20.95 24.51
CA ASP A 556 4.78 20.55 25.83
C ASP A 556 5.97 21.42 26.25
N ILE A 557 6.87 21.72 25.30
CA ILE A 557 7.95 22.69 25.54
C ILE A 557 7.35 24.07 25.90
N LEU A 558 6.29 24.47 25.18
CA LEU A 558 5.62 25.75 25.44
C LEU A 558 4.92 25.76 26.80
N ALA A 559 4.22 24.68 27.15
CA ALA A 559 3.60 24.55 28.48
C ALA A 559 4.63 24.59 29.58
N ARG A 560 5.80 23.96 29.41
CA ARG A 560 6.89 24.04 30.41
C ARG A 560 7.49 25.43 30.51
N VAL A 561 7.62 26.15 29.39
CA VAL A 561 8.02 27.58 29.43
C VAL A 561 7.02 28.40 30.25
N ASP A 562 5.72 28.16 30.10
CA ASP A 562 4.67 28.86 30.85
C ASP A 562 4.74 28.51 32.36
N GLU A 563 4.92 27.24 32.72
CA GLU A 563 5.14 26.81 34.11
C GLU A 563 6.37 27.46 34.74
N LEU A 564 7.47 27.61 34.00
CA LEU A 564 8.67 28.29 34.48
C LEU A 564 8.44 29.79 34.67
N ILE A 565 7.58 30.41 33.87
CA ILE A 565 7.16 31.81 34.07
C ILE A 565 6.27 31.91 35.30
N ASP A 566 5.27 31.03 35.44
CA ASP A 566 4.34 31.04 36.59
C ASP A 566 5.05 30.77 37.93
N SER A 567 6.08 29.91 37.91
CA SER A 567 6.92 29.63 39.09
C SER A 567 7.98 30.69 39.37
N GLY A 568 8.10 31.72 38.54
CA GLY A 568 9.09 32.81 38.72
C GLY A 568 10.53 32.40 38.39
N ARG A 569 10.77 31.26 37.76
CA ARG A 569 12.09 30.85 37.26
C ARG A 569 12.46 31.52 35.93
N LEU A 570 11.45 32.01 35.20
CA LEU A 570 11.56 32.85 34.02
C LEU A 570 10.66 34.09 34.18
N GLU A 571 11.01 35.16 33.51
CA GLU A 571 10.19 36.36 33.40
C GLU A 571 9.95 36.72 31.94
N THR A 572 8.87 37.44 31.66
CA THR A 572 8.62 38.02 30.35
C THR A 572 8.65 39.53 30.41
N THR A 573 9.20 40.16 29.36
CA THR A 573 9.12 41.64 29.24
C THR A 573 7.67 42.04 28.97
N GLY A 574 7.28 43.23 29.43
CA GLY A 574 6.01 43.82 29.05
C GLY A 574 5.98 44.26 27.56
N GLY A 575 4.79 44.57 27.06
CA GLY A 575 4.57 45.12 25.72
C GLY A 575 4.00 44.10 24.69
N PRO A 576 3.81 44.54 23.45
CA PRO A 576 3.11 43.75 22.44
C PRO A 576 3.91 42.52 21.94
N TYR A 577 5.21 42.45 22.18
CA TYR A 577 6.10 41.36 21.79
C TYR A 577 6.97 40.93 22.99
N PRO A 578 6.39 40.22 23.99
CA PRO A 578 7.11 39.81 25.17
C PRO A 578 8.23 38.82 24.84
N VAL A 579 9.41 39.04 25.42
CA VAL A 579 10.56 38.13 25.31
C VAL A 579 10.93 37.58 26.69
N LEU A 580 11.52 36.39 26.69
CA LEU A 580 11.97 35.67 27.88
C LEU A 580 13.20 36.37 28.49
N ARG A 581 13.22 36.46 29.81
CA ARG A 581 14.34 36.94 30.62
C ARG A 581 14.57 36.04 31.83
N LEU A 582 15.80 35.98 32.27
CA LEU A 582 16.13 35.36 33.54
C LEU A 582 15.95 36.37 34.68
N PRO A 583 15.24 35.99 35.76
CA PRO A 583 15.20 36.80 36.98
C PRO A 583 16.61 37.02 37.52
N ALA A 584 16.82 38.14 38.23
CA ALA A 584 18.16 38.53 38.74
C ALA A 584 18.79 37.43 39.64
N HIS A 585 17.99 36.69 40.39
CA HIS A 585 18.45 35.60 41.26
C HIS A 585 18.85 34.33 40.49
N VAL A 586 18.32 34.10 39.28
CA VAL A 586 18.67 32.95 38.40
C VAL A 586 19.81 33.32 37.44
N ALA A 587 20.00 34.59 37.14
CA ALA A 587 21.07 35.04 36.26
C ALA A 587 22.46 35.05 36.96
N ALA A 588 22.49 35.00 38.28
CA ALA A 588 23.71 35.03 39.12
C ALA A 588 24.19 33.62 39.52
N ALA A 589 23.41 32.59 39.28
CA ALA A 589 23.76 31.17 39.41
C ALA A 589 24.18 30.57 38.06
#